data_5156382c60cf8d105589daf1f7682245
#
_entry.id   5156382c60cf8d105589daf1f7682245
#
_cell.length_a   1.000
_cell.length_b   1.000
_cell.length_c   1.000
_cell.angle_alpha   90.00
_cell.angle_beta   90.00
_cell.angle_gamma   90.00
#
_symmetry.space_group_name_H-M   'P 1'
#
loop_
_entity.id
_entity.type
_entity.pdbx_description
1 polymer ?
#
loop_
_entity_poly.entity_id
_entity_poly.type
_entity_poly.pdbx_seq_one_letter_code
_entity_poly.pdbx_strand_id
1 'polypeptide(L)'
;MGIDRNSLNFLRFCNQNIGNFGKTITLGRHGLHITENIAWDNFSKKVVEEAKLDSEYFIDETLKRIFGSTSVDSMDYSDYEGASIVHDLNLPIGDVIPQFDTIIDAGTTEHVFDIFTATRNVMKLCSVGGTII
;
A
#
# COMPACT_ATOMS: atom_id res chain seq x y z
N MET A 1 10.26 2.81 -3.96
CA MET A 1 9.02 2.90 -4.78
C MET A 1 8.11 3.98 -4.23
N GLY A 2 7.19 4.55 -5.02
CA GLY A 2 6.38 5.63 -4.51
C GLY A 2 5.06 5.83 -5.23
N ILE A 3 4.13 6.45 -4.52
CA ILE A 3 2.82 6.79 -5.03
C ILE A 3 2.90 8.15 -5.73
N ASP A 4 2.80 8.12 -7.03
CA ASP A 4 2.73 9.30 -7.89
C ASP A 4 1.27 9.78 -8.09
N ARG A 5 1.11 10.77 -8.96
CA ARG A 5 -0.20 11.33 -9.31
C ARG A 5 -1.18 10.27 -9.86
N ASN A 6 -0.71 9.39 -10.73
CA ASN A 6 -1.57 8.41 -11.38
C ASN A 6 -1.99 7.32 -10.40
N SER A 7 -1.05 6.83 -9.62
CA SER A 7 -1.29 5.87 -8.54
C SER A 7 -2.26 6.43 -7.51
N LEU A 8 -2.11 7.70 -7.11
CA LEU A 8 -3.04 8.35 -6.17
C LEU A 8 -4.46 8.47 -6.74
N ASN A 9 -4.60 8.83 -8.01
CA ASN A 9 -5.91 8.89 -8.67
C ASN A 9 -6.56 7.51 -8.75
N PHE A 10 -5.76 6.47 -8.98
CA PHE A 10 -6.26 5.10 -9.01
C PHE A 10 -6.72 4.64 -7.62
N LEU A 11 -5.94 4.90 -6.57
CA LEU A 11 -6.36 4.63 -5.19
C LEU A 11 -7.65 5.37 -4.82
N ARG A 12 -7.79 6.63 -5.24
CA ARG A 12 -9.03 7.40 -5.07
C ARG A 12 -10.21 6.75 -5.77
N PHE A 13 -10.05 6.32 -7.02
CA PHE A 13 -11.08 5.60 -7.75
C PHE A 13 -11.46 4.29 -7.05
N CYS A 14 -10.49 3.50 -6.60
CA CYS A 14 -10.75 2.28 -5.83
C CYS A 14 -11.54 2.58 -4.57
N ASN A 15 -11.11 3.56 -3.77
CA ASN A 15 -11.79 3.93 -2.53
C ASN A 15 -13.24 4.38 -2.74
N GLN A 16 -13.52 5.10 -3.84
CA GLN A 16 -14.89 5.49 -4.20
C GLN A 16 -15.79 4.30 -4.55
N ASN A 17 -15.23 3.20 -5.01
CA ASN A 17 -15.99 2.01 -5.42
C ASN A 17 -16.08 0.93 -4.33
N ILE A 18 -15.03 0.75 -3.53
CA ILE A 18 -14.99 -0.29 -2.50
C ILE A 18 -15.23 0.25 -1.07
N GLY A 19 -15.17 1.56 -0.88
CA GLY A 19 -15.26 2.19 0.44
C GLY A 19 -13.95 2.18 1.20
N ASN A 20 -14.03 2.14 2.53
CA ASN A 20 -12.86 2.15 3.40
C ASN A 20 -11.96 0.93 3.15
N PHE A 21 -10.64 1.15 3.18
CA PHE A 21 -9.66 0.10 2.91
C PHE A 21 -9.50 -0.91 4.05
N GLY A 22 -9.97 -0.58 5.26
CA GLY A 22 -9.91 -1.50 6.41
C GLY A 22 -8.48 -1.82 6.84
N LYS A 23 -8.22 -3.06 7.21
CA LYS A 23 -6.88 -3.53 7.53
C LYS A 23 -6.08 -3.65 6.24
N THR A 24 -5.07 -2.81 6.08
CA THR A 24 -4.35 -2.61 4.81
C THR A 24 -2.90 -3.08 4.91
N ILE A 25 -2.39 -3.68 3.85
CA ILE A 25 -0.95 -3.93 3.67
C ILE A 25 -0.50 -3.41 2.32
N THR A 26 0.69 -2.79 2.28
CA THR A 26 1.38 -2.43 1.05
C THR A 26 2.51 -3.42 0.77
N LEU A 27 2.65 -3.81 -0.50
CA LEU A 27 3.83 -4.56 -0.94
C LEU A 27 4.94 -3.56 -1.28
N GLY A 28 5.97 -3.53 -0.44
CA GLY A 28 6.90 -2.42 -0.32
C GLY A 28 6.32 -1.28 0.50
N ARG A 29 7.16 -0.54 1.22
CA ARG A 29 6.76 0.70 1.88
C ARG A 29 6.88 1.86 0.90
N HIS A 30 5.76 2.50 0.59
CA HIS A 30 5.68 3.49 -0.49
C HIS A 30 5.79 4.92 0.03
N GLY A 31 6.77 5.66 -0.48
CA GLY A 31 6.84 7.11 -0.32
C GLY A 31 5.76 7.83 -1.13
N LEU A 32 5.32 9.00 -0.68
CA LEU A 32 4.44 9.87 -1.45
C LEU A 32 5.28 10.81 -2.32
N HIS A 33 5.20 10.65 -3.64
CA HIS A 33 5.92 11.46 -4.64
C HIS A 33 5.09 12.63 -5.17
N ILE A 34 4.21 13.17 -4.34
CA ILE A 34 3.38 14.34 -4.64
C ILE A 34 3.75 15.44 -3.67
N THR A 35 4.19 16.58 -4.22
CA THR A 35 4.52 17.78 -3.46
C THR A 35 3.46 18.88 -3.67
N GLU A 36 3.49 19.93 -2.85
CA GLU A 36 2.59 21.08 -3.00
C GLU A 36 2.63 21.68 -4.41
N ASN A 37 3.80 21.72 -5.02
CA ASN A 37 4.01 22.32 -6.35
C ASN A 37 3.36 21.54 -7.48
N ILE A 38 3.07 20.23 -7.26
CA ILE A 38 2.45 19.35 -8.24
C ILE A 38 1.05 18.88 -7.84
N ALA A 39 0.54 19.34 -6.69
CA ALA A 39 -0.83 19.08 -6.27
C ALA A 39 -1.81 19.85 -7.18
N TRP A 40 -2.66 19.12 -7.93
CA TRP A 40 -3.48 19.68 -9.01
C TRP A 40 -4.92 19.98 -8.61
N ASP A 41 -5.42 19.43 -7.53
CA ASP A 41 -6.78 19.63 -7.03
C ASP A 41 -6.83 19.65 -5.49
N ASN A 42 -8.01 19.92 -4.93
CA ASN A 42 -8.20 19.98 -3.49
C ASN A 42 -7.96 18.64 -2.79
N PHE A 43 -8.20 17.53 -3.49
CA PHE A 43 -7.95 16.20 -2.95
C PHE A 43 -6.43 15.96 -2.82
N SER A 44 -5.65 16.20 -3.87
CA SER A 44 -4.20 16.03 -3.84
C SER A 44 -3.53 16.97 -2.83
N LYS A 45 -4.03 18.21 -2.69
CA LYS A 45 -3.57 19.15 -1.65
C LYS A 45 -3.82 18.60 -0.26
N LYS A 46 -5.01 18.06 0.01
CA LYS A 46 -5.33 17.42 1.29
C LYS A 46 -4.41 16.22 1.55
N VAL A 47 -4.14 15.39 0.55
CA VAL A 47 -3.21 14.25 0.67
C VAL A 47 -1.81 14.72 1.07
N VAL A 48 -1.30 15.78 0.44
CA VAL A 48 0.01 16.36 0.79
C VAL A 48 0.03 16.90 2.22
N GLU A 49 -1.04 17.57 2.65
CA GLU A 49 -1.16 18.08 4.02
C GLU A 49 -1.14 16.95 5.05
N GLU A 50 -1.87 15.87 4.81
CA GLU A 50 -1.87 14.71 5.71
C GLU A 50 -0.52 13.97 5.71
N ALA A 51 0.13 13.85 4.56
CA ALA A 51 1.46 13.22 4.44
C ALA A 51 2.56 14.00 5.19
N LYS A 52 2.42 15.32 5.38
CA LYS A 52 3.36 16.10 6.19
C LYS A 52 3.35 15.72 7.67
N LEU A 53 2.33 15.02 8.14
CA LEU A 53 2.26 14.50 9.50
C LEU A 53 3.15 13.25 9.67
N ASP A 54 3.54 12.62 8.57
CA ASP A 54 4.55 11.57 8.55
C ASP A 54 5.93 12.20 8.30
N SER A 55 6.83 12.11 9.27
CA SER A 55 8.17 12.69 9.17
C SER A 55 9.02 12.11 8.03
N GLU A 56 8.64 10.96 7.51
CA GLU A 56 9.34 10.23 6.45
C GLU A 56 8.63 10.29 5.09
N TYR A 57 7.50 10.99 4.99
CA TYR A 57 6.73 11.13 3.75
C TYR A 57 6.24 9.82 3.13
N PHE A 58 5.92 8.82 3.95
CA PHE A 58 5.25 7.61 3.50
C PHE A 58 3.74 7.80 3.36
N ILE A 59 3.09 6.91 2.63
CA ILE A 59 1.64 6.97 2.40
C ILE A 59 0.81 6.48 3.59
N ASP A 60 1.43 5.90 4.61
CA ASP A 60 0.75 5.24 5.74
C ASP A 60 -0.33 6.11 6.39
N GLU A 61 -0.02 7.36 6.74
CA GLU A 61 -0.99 8.27 7.34
C GLU A 61 -2.10 8.69 6.36
N THR A 62 -1.77 8.84 5.09
CA THR A 62 -2.76 9.09 4.03
C THR A 62 -3.75 7.93 3.90
N LEU A 63 -3.28 6.68 3.95
CA LEU A 63 -4.13 5.50 3.91
C LEU A 63 -5.10 5.48 5.09
N LYS A 64 -4.63 5.79 6.30
CA LYS A 64 -5.46 5.85 7.50
C LYS A 64 -6.49 6.99 7.44
N ARG A 65 -6.05 8.19 7.17
CA ARG A 65 -6.86 9.41 7.33
C ARG A 65 -7.78 9.72 6.15
N ILE A 66 -7.39 9.33 4.95
CA ILE A 66 -8.11 9.66 3.71
C ILE A 66 -8.82 8.44 3.15
N PHE A 67 -8.18 7.27 3.15
CA PHE A 67 -8.73 6.06 2.54
C PHE A 67 -9.39 5.10 3.53
N GLY A 68 -9.42 5.46 4.83
CA GLY A 68 -10.14 4.71 5.86
C GLY A 68 -9.49 3.37 6.21
N SER A 69 -8.16 3.28 6.13
CA SER A 69 -7.43 2.14 6.66
C SER A 69 -7.48 2.15 8.19
N THR A 70 -7.88 1.03 8.80
CA THR A 70 -7.89 0.85 10.26
C THR A 70 -6.52 0.57 10.82
N SER A 71 -5.68 -0.11 10.04
CA SER A 71 -4.24 -0.29 10.27
C SER A 71 -3.53 -0.36 8.92
N VAL A 72 -2.26 0.00 8.91
CA VAL A 72 -1.41 -0.10 7.72
C VAL A 72 -0.14 -0.85 8.11
N ASP A 73 0.09 -1.95 7.42
CA ASP A 73 1.32 -2.72 7.43
C ASP A 73 2.03 -2.58 6.09
N SER A 74 3.31 -2.90 6.06
CA SER A 74 4.08 -2.99 4.82
C SER A 74 4.92 -4.26 4.81
N MET A 75 5.04 -4.91 3.66
CA MET A 75 5.88 -6.08 3.46
C MET A 75 6.96 -5.77 2.45
N ASP A 76 8.20 -6.01 2.82
CA ASP A 76 9.35 -5.81 1.94
C ASP A 76 10.36 -6.95 2.10
N TYR A 77 11.28 -7.06 1.14
CA TYR A 77 12.41 -7.98 1.20
C TYR A 77 13.36 -7.68 2.36
N SER A 78 13.46 -6.42 2.76
CA SER A 78 14.31 -5.95 3.85
C SER A 78 13.60 -4.95 4.77
N ASP A 79 14.22 -4.67 5.90
CA ASP A 79 13.75 -3.65 6.86
C ASP A 79 14.28 -2.24 6.59
N TYR A 80 14.94 -2.03 5.43
CA TYR A 80 15.63 -0.78 5.09
C TYR A 80 14.74 0.47 5.20
N GLU A 81 13.48 0.39 4.77
CA GLU A 81 12.49 1.46 4.89
C GLU A 81 11.55 1.26 6.09
N GLY A 82 11.89 0.38 7.02
CA GLY A 82 11.09 0.10 8.21
C GLY A 82 9.81 -0.68 7.91
N ALA A 83 9.86 -1.62 6.97
CA ALA A 83 8.74 -2.53 6.71
C ALA A 83 8.36 -3.30 7.97
N SER A 84 7.06 -3.42 8.25
CA SER A 84 6.55 -4.15 9.42
C SER A 84 6.68 -5.67 9.26
N ILE A 85 6.72 -6.16 8.02
CA ILE A 85 6.89 -7.58 7.68
C ILE A 85 8.05 -7.70 6.69
N VAL A 86 9.11 -8.42 7.09
CA VAL A 86 10.23 -8.74 6.20
C VAL A 86 10.00 -10.13 5.62
N HIS A 87 9.84 -10.21 4.30
CA HIS A 87 9.61 -11.47 3.60
C HIS A 87 10.07 -11.41 2.13
N ASP A 88 10.77 -12.44 1.68
CA ASP A 88 11.07 -12.63 0.26
C ASP A 88 9.87 -13.23 -0.47
N LEU A 89 9.23 -12.44 -1.33
CA LEU A 89 8.05 -12.88 -2.09
C LEU A 89 8.34 -14.03 -3.08
N ASN A 90 9.61 -14.35 -3.38
CA ASN A 90 9.98 -15.55 -4.11
C ASN A 90 9.79 -16.85 -3.30
N LEU A 91 9.66 -16.74 -1.99
CA LEU A 91 9.46 -17.86 -1.09
C LEU A 91 7.99 -17.95 -0.66
N PRO A 92 7.44 -19.17 -0.51
CA PRO A 92 6.08 -19.33 -0.02
C PRO A 92 5.92 -18.70 1.37
N ILE A 93 4.89 -17.89 1.54
CA ILE A 93 4.50 -17.38 2.86
C ILE A 93 3.88 -18.53 3.67
N GLY A 94 4.14 -18.55 4.98
CA GLY A 94 3.62 -19.58 5.87
C GLY A 94 2.08 -19.64 5.90
N ASP A 95 1.54 -20.62 6.62
CA ASP A 95 0.07 -20.82 6.71
C ASP A 95 -0.58 -19.95 7.81
N VAL A 96 0.20 -19.52 8.81
CA VAL A 96 -0.27 -18.63 9.89
C VAL A 96 0.21 -17.22 9.58
N ILE A 97 -0.61 -16.48 8.85
CA ILE A 97 -0.33 -15.11 8.44
C ILE A 97 -1.51 -14.19 8.78
N PRO A 98 -1.26 -12.94 9.12
CA PRO A 98 -2.33 -11.97 9.22
C PRO A 98 -2.98 -11.79 7.84
N GLN A 99 -4.31 -11.67 7.82
CA GLN A 99 -5.05 -11.36 6.60
C GLN A 99 -5.45 -9.90 6.59
N PHE A 100 -5.58 -9.33 5.39
CA PHE A 100 -5.83 -7.92 5.16
C PHE A 100 -7.06 -7.72 4.28
N ASP A 101 -7.82 -6.67 4.56
CA ASP A 101 -8.99 -6.30 3.78
C ASP A 101 -8.60 -5.67 2.45
N THR A 102 -7.47 -4.94 2.44
CA THR A 102 -6.92 -4.34 1.23
C THR A 102 -5.42 -4.59 1.13
N ILE A 103 -4.99 -5.05 -0.04
CA ILE A 103 -3.58 -5.20 -0.41
C ILE A 103 -3.28 -4.21 -1.52
N ILE A 104 -2.22 -3.42 -1.37
CA ILE A 104 -1.79 -2.45 -2.38
C ILE A 104 -0.43 -2.88 -2.93
N ASP A 105 -0.40 -3.18 -4.23
CA ASP A 105 0.82 -3.47 -4.99
C ASP A 105 1.08 -2.35 -5.99
N ALA A 106 1.88 -1.37 -5.62
CA ALA A 106 2.23 -0.26 -6.48
C ALA A 106 3.60 -0.45 -7.15
N GLY A 107 3.84 -1.65 -7.70
CA GLY A 107 5.02 -1.97 -8.50
C GLY A 107 6.07 -2.83 -7.77
N THR A 108 5.68 -3.67 -6.84
CA THR A 108 6.59 -4.62 -6.16
C THR A 108 6.63 -5.97 -6.86
N THR A 109 5.50 -6.56 -7.17
CA THR A 109 5.45 -7.93 -7.73
C THR A 109 6.08 -8.02 -9.11
N GLU A 110 6.12 -6.94 -9.89
CA GLU A 110 6.79 -6.89 -11.20
C GLU A 110 8.33 -7.10 -11.13
N HIS A 111 8.91 -6.93 -9.93
CA HIS A 111 10.34 -7.15 -9.67
C HIS A 111 10.64 -8.51 -9.05
N VAL A 112 9.62 -9.32 -8.77
CA VAL A 112 9.79 -10.65 -8.18
C VAL A 112 10.02 -11.68 -9.28
N PHE A 113 11.10 -12.48 -9.14
CA PHE A 113 11.45 -13.48 -10.15
C PHE A 113 10.39 -14.60 -10.25
N ASP A 114 9.94 -15.14 -9.12
CA ASP A 114 8.86 -16.14 -9.08
C ASP A 114 7.49 -15.46 -8.88
N ILE A 115 6.95 -14.93 -9.97
CA ILE A 115 5.66 -14.25 -9.97
C ILE A 115 4.50 -15.18 -9.54
N PHE A 116 4.58 -16.49 -9.76
CA PHE A 116 3.55 -17.42 -9.34
C PHE A 116 3.52 -17.57 -7.83
N THR A 117 4.68 -17.68 -7.18
CA THR A 117 4.78 -17.71 -5.73
C THR A 117 4.36 -16.37 -5.13
N ALA A 118 4.81 -15.25 -5.69
CA ALA A 118 4.39 -13.92 -5.25
C ALA A 118 2.86 -13.74 -5.32
N THR A 119 2.24 -14.09 -6.45
CA THR A 119 0.78 -13.99 -6.62
C THR A 119 0.04 -14.85 -5.60
N ARG A 120 0.51 -16.09 -5.37
CA ARG A 120 -0.07 -16.97 -4.34
C ARG A 120 0.04 -16.39 -2.94
N ASN A 121 1.18 -15.77 -2.61
CA ASN A 121 1.40 -15.11 -1.33
C ASN A 121 0.40 -13.96 -1.15
N VAL A 122 0.26 -13.10 -2.17
CA VAL A 122 -0.70 -12.00 -2.17
C VAL A 122 -2.13 -12.49 -1.96
N MET A 123 -2.54 -13.55 -2.67
CA MET A 123 -3.86 -14.15 -2.48
C MET A 123 -4.08 -14.72 -1.07
N LYS A 124 -3.04 -15.30 -0.46
CA LYS A 124 -3.11 -15.79 0.93
C LYS A 124 -3.21 -14.66 1.95
N LEU A 125 -2.57 -13.52 1.69
CA LEU A 125 -2.64 -12.33 2.55
C LEU A 125 -4.02 -11.67 2.50
N CYS A 126 -4.77 -11.85 1.41
CA CYS A 126 -6.07 -11.23 1.23
C CYS A 126 -7.14 -11.99 2.01
N SER A 127 -7.91 -11.28 2.83
CA SER A 127 -9.07 -11.84 3.52
C SER A 127 -10.18 -12.19 2.51
N VAL A 128 -11.07 -13.11 2.89
CA VAL A 128 -12.24 -13.43 2.07
C VAL A 128 -13.12 -12.18 1.91
N GLY A 129 -13.36 -11.78 0.67
CA GLY A 129 -14.07 -10.53 0.35
C GLY A 129 -13.18 -9.30 0.34
N GLY A 130 -11.87 -9.45 0.58
CA GLY A 130 -10.89 -8.38 0.48
C GLY A 130 -10.57 -7.98 -0.96
N THR A 131 -9.80 -6.93 -1.13
CA THR A 131 -9.44 -6.33 -2.42
C THR A 131 -7.93 -6.28 -2.61
N ILE A 132 -7.47 -6.57 -3.81
CA ILE A 132 -6.09 -6.39 -4.26
C ILE A 132 -6.09 -5.26 -5.30
N ILE A 133 -5.27 -4.25 -5.07
CA ILE A 133 -5.15 -3.02 -5.88
C ILE A 133 -3.75 -2.97 -6.48
#